data_74dfde4db67d799514ba8495ccf92083
#
_entry.id   74dfde4db67d799514ba8495ccf92083
#
_cell.length_a   1.000
_cell.length_b   1.000
_cell.length_c   1.000
_cell.angle_alpha   90.00
_cell.angle_beta   90.00
_cell.angle_gamma   90.00
#
_symmetry.space_group_name_H-M   'P 1'
#
loop_
_entity.id
_entity.type
_entity.pdbx_description
1 polymer ?
#
loop_
_entity_poly.entity_id
_entity_poly.type
_entity_poly.pdbx_seq_one_letter_code
_entity_poly.pdbx_strand_id
1 'polypeptide(L)'
;PLPGNRSSIVWSESNPRAGELAAASNTDFMAALRPAFGDFLGEISLSGQRFSYPLNLSLAQRLVAEKLALVGDAAHGVHPIAGQGLNLGLRDVSALAEVLTDAKRRGEDFARRDVLDRYQQWRRFDTATMAATTDLTNRLFSNDNPVLRTVRDIGMGLVNAAPGLRRSFIREAAGLTGDLPRLMR
;
A
#
# COMPACT_ATOMS: atom_id res chain seq x y z
N PRO A 1 10.39 13.42 -4.20
CA PRO A 1 11.50 14.19 -4.76
C PRO A 1 12.56 13.28 -5.37
N LEU A 2 13.17 13.75 -6.44
CA LEU A 2 14.28 13.11 -7.16
C LEU A 2 15.45 14.11 -7.28
N PRO A 3 16.68 13.66 -7.55
CA PRO A 3 17.81 14.55 -7.81
C PRO A 3 17.54 15.50 -8.98
N GLY A 4 18.10 16.71 -8.95
CA GLY A 4 18.04 17.68 -10.03
C GLY A 4 16.70 18.40 -10.18
N ASN A 5 16.11 18.83 -9.09
CA ASN A 5 14.84 19.58 -9.04
C ASN A 5 13.68 18.86 -9.77
N ARG A 6 13.59 17.55 -9.59
CA ARG A 6 12.57 16.69 -10.16
C ARG A 6 11.77 15.97 -9.08
N SER A 7 10.55 15.59 -9.41
CA SER A 7 9.68 14.77 -8.56
C SER A 7 8.99 13.69 -9.40
N SER A 8 8.75 12.53 -8.81
CA SER A 8 7.85 11.54 -9.35
C SER A 8 6.46 11.76 -8.76
N ILE A 9 5.44 11.67 -9.59
CA ILE A 9 4.05 11.82 -9.20
C ILE A 9 3.32 10.52 -9.47
N VAL A 10 2.51 10.08 -8.51
CA VAL A 10 1.52 9.04 -8.69
C VAL A 10 0.15 9.71 -8.65
N TRP A 11 -0.59 9.59 -9.73
CA TRP A 11 -1.93 10.16 -9.86
C TRP A 11 -2.93 9.05 -10.16
N SER A 12 -3.87 8.83 -9.25
CA SER A 12 -4.90 7.80 -9.39
C SER A 12 -6.17 8.41 -9.96
N GLU A 13 -6.71 7.78 -10.99
CA GLU A 13 -7.91 8.20 -11.70
C GLU A 13 -8.81 7.01 -12.04
N SER A 14 -10.04 7.29 -12.43
CA SER A 14 -10.92 6.26 -13.01
C SER A 14 -10.31 5.68 -14.30
N ASN A 15 -10.56 4.40 -14.57
CA ASN A 15 -9.98 3.72 -15.75
C ASN A 15 -10.21 4.47 -17.08
N PRO A 16 -11.42 4.99 -17.39
CA PRO A 16 -11.62 5.77 -18.59
C PRO A 16 -10.74 7.03 -18.62
N ARG A 17 -10.72 7.77 -17.52
CA ARG A 17 -9.95 9.02 -17.42
C ARG A 17 -8.44 8.77 -17.47
N ALA A 18 -7.97 7.71 -16.85
CA ALA A 18 -6.56 7.30 -16.92
C ALA A 18 -6.14 6.98 -18.37
N GLY A 19 -7.02 6.32 -19.15
CA GLY A 19 -6.79 6.05 -20.57
C GLY A 19 -6.69 7.33 -21.39
N GLU A 20 -7.60 8.29 -21.18
CA GLU A 20 -7.57 9.61 -21.83
C GLU A 20 -6.26 10.35 -21.52
N LEU A 21 -5.88 10.42 -20.25
CA LEU A 21 -4.65 11.10 -19.79
C LEU A 21 -3.38 10.42 -20.31
N ALA A 22 -3.38 9.10 -20.42
CA ALA A 22 -2.25 8.36 -20.97
C ALA A 22 -2.04 8.66 -22.48
N ALA A 23 -3.14 8.81 -23.22
CA ALA A 23 -3.15 9.12 -24.65
C ALA A 23 -3.00 10.62 -24.97
N ALA A 24 -3.22 11.51 -24.00
CA ALA A 24 -3.20 12.95 -24.20
C ALA A 24 -1.82 13.46 -24.65
N SER A 25 -1.80 14.59 -25.37
CA SER A 25 -0.56 15.32 -25.62
C SER A 25 0.09 15.79 -24.29
N ASN A 26 1.38 16.13 -24.31
CA ASN A 26 2.03 16.66 -23.11
C ASN A 26 1.37 17.97 -22.63
N THR A 27 0.93 18.81 -23.56
CA THR A 27 0.23 20.06 -23.26
C THR A 27 -1.11 19.81 -22.58
N ASP A 28 -1.92 18.91 -23.12
CA ASP A 28 -3.24 18.58 -22.58
C ASP A 28 -3.13 17.86 -21.24
N PHE A 29 -2.14 16.99 -21.11
CA PHE A 29 -1.84 16.34 -19.83
C PHE A 29 -1.47 17.36 -18.75
N MET A 30 -0.58 18.32 -19.06
CA MET A 30 -0.18 19.36 -18.11
C MET A 30 -1.36 20.29 -17.75
N ALA A 31 -2.22 20.60 -18.71
CA ALA A 31 -3.44 21.37 -18.46
C ALA A 31 -4.41 20.63 -17.51
N ALA A 32 -4.52 19.31 -17.64
CA ALA A 32 -5.33 18.50 -16.75
C ALA A 32 -4.67 18.29 -15.36
N LEU A 33 -3.34 18.19 -15.30
CA LEU A 33 -2.60 17.97 -14.06
C LEU A 33 -2.63 19.21 -13.15
N ARG A 34 -2.51 20.40 -13.70
CA ARG A 34 -2.34 21.65 -12.96
C ARG A 34 -3.43 21.90 -11.91
N PRO A 35 -4.74 21.74 -12.20
CA PRO A 35 -5.78 21.90 -11.19
C PRO A 35 -5.73 20.88 -10.05
N ALA A 36 -5.26 19.65 -10.34
CA ALA A 36 -5.15 18.59 -9.34
C ALA A 36 -3.87 18.69 -8.48
N PHE A 37 -2.79 19.19 -9.08
CA PHE A 37 -1.49 19.32 -8.41
C PHE A 37 -1.37 20.65 -7.63
N GLY A 38 -1.99 21.72 -8.13
CA GLY A 38 -1.90 23.08 -7.59
C GLY A 38 -0.62 23.80 -7.99
N ASP A 39 -0.51 25.06 -7.53
CA ASP A 39 0.55 25.99 -7.92
C ASP A 39 1.66 26.12 -6.86
N PHE A 40 1.67 25.23 -5.84
CA PHE A 40 2.62 25.33 -4.71
C PHE A 40 4.09 25.31 -5.14
N LEU A 41 4.43 24.57 -6.18
CA LEU A 41 5.81 24.48 -6.71
C LEU A 41 6.07 25.45 -7.88
N GLY A 42 5.11 26.34 -8.22
CA GLY A 42 5.22 27.24 -9.35
C GLY A 42 5.12 26.54 -10.70
N GLU A 43 5.91 26.98 -11.67
CA GLU A 43 5.90 26.38 -13.00
C GLU A 43 6.52 24.99 -12.98
N ILE A 44 5.73 24.00 -13.45
CA ILE A 44 6.14 22.62 -13.58
C ILE A 44 6.10 22.20 -15.05
N SER A 45 6.98 21.30 -15.41
CA SER A 45 7.04 20.70 -16.75
C SER A 45 7.21 19.18 -16.68
N LEU A 46 6.73 18.49 -17.68
CA LEU A 46 6.88 17.04 -17.78
C LEU A 46 8.31 16.69 -18.21
N SER A 47 8.98 15.86 -17.42
CA SER A 47 10.35 15.42 -17.63
C SER A 47 10.44 13.90 -17.74
N GLY A 48 9.94 13.31 -18.82
CA GLY A 48 10.00 11.87 -19.03
C GLY A 48 8.70 11.27 -19.53
N GLN A 49 8.65 9.94 -19.50
CA GLN A 49 7.47 9.19 -19.96
C GLN A 49 6.43 9.04 -18.86
N ARG A 50 5.19 8.91 -19.29
CA ARG A 50 4.05 8.57 -18.43
C ARG A 50 3.76 7.08 -18.56
N PHE A 51 3.45 6.46 -17.43
CA PHE A 51 3.05 5.06 -17.37
C PHE A 51 1.69 4.96 -16.69
N SER A 52 0.84 4.08 -17.16
CA SER A 52 -0.48 3.80 -16.56
C SER A 52 -0.57 2.33 -16.22
N TYR A 53 -1.02 2.04 -15.00
CA TYR A 53 -1.20 0.68 -14.51
C TYR A 53 -2.57 0.56 -13.84
N PRO A 54 -3.33 -0.52 -14.10
CA PRO A 54 -4.56 -0.77 -13.38
C PRO A 54 -4.28 -1.06 -11.90
N LEU A 55 -5.02 -0.41 -11.01
CA LEU A 55 -4.93 -0.62 -9.58
C LEU A 55 -6.05 -1.57 -9.15
N ASN A 56 -5.66 -2.79 -8.79
CA ASN A 56 -6.60 -3.82 -8.35
C ASN A 56 -6.22 -4.31 -6.96
N LEU A 57 -7.23 -4.58 -6.14
CA LEU A 57 -7.06 -5.35 -4.91
C LEU A 57 -7.12 -6.83 -5.29
N SER A 58 -6.07 -7.57 -5.02
CA SER A 58 -6.03 -9.02 -5.18
C SER A 58 -5.51 -9.68 -3.90
N LEU A 59 -6.22 -10.69 -3.43
CA LEU A 59 -5.83 -11.45 -2.24
C LEU A 59 -5.86 -12.94 -2.58
N ALA A 60 -4.75 -13.61 -2.35
CA ALA A 60 -4.69 -15.06 -2.49
C ALA A 60 -5.58 -15.71 -1.44
N GLN A 61 -6.43 -16.64 -1.84
CA GLN A 61 -7.29 -17.41 -0.93
C GLN A 61 -6.46 -18.24 0.07
N ARG A 62 -5.28 -18.69 -0.38
CA ARG A 62 -4.29 -19.41 0.44
C ARG A 62 -2.91 -18.84 0.16
N LEU A 63 -2.14 -18.62 1.23
CA LEU A 63 -0.75 -18.17 1.12
C LEU A 63 0.23 -19.33 0.96
N VAL A 64 -0.20 -20.56 1.26
CA VAL A 64 0.68 -21.72 1.22
C VAL A 64 0.03 -22.91 0.51
N ALA A 65 0.88 -23.70 -0.13
CA ALA A 65 0.56 -25.01 -0.68
C ALA A 65 1.68 -26.00 -0.30
N GLU A 66 1.68 -27.21 -0.86
CA GLU A 66 2.75 -28.16 -0.63
C GLU A 66 4.08 -27.60 -1.13
N LYS A 67 5.04 -27.44 -0.22
CA LYS A 67 6.38 -26.88 -0.47
C LYS A 67 6.40 -25.50 -1.15
N LEU A 68 5.32 -24.73 -0.99
CA LEU A 68 5.17 -23.42 -1.62
C LEU A 68 4.61 -22.40 -0.62
N ALA A 69 5.17 -21.21 -0.61
CA ALA A 69 4.64 -20.05 0.09
C ALA A 69 4.62 -18.83 -0.83
N LEU A 70 3.54 -18.09 -0.83
CA LEU A 70 3.39 -16.82 -1.53
C LEU A 70 3.78 -15.67 -0.59
N VAL A 71 4.49 -14.68 -1.13
CA VAL A 71 4.92 -13.48 -0.42
C VAL A 71 4.71 -12.24 -1.29
N GLY A 72 4.50 -11.08 -0.67
CA GLY A 72 4.33 -9.81 -1.37
C GLY A 72 3.13 -9.82 -2.32
N ASP A 73 3.27 -9.19 -3.48
CA ASP A 73 2.20 -9.02 -4.46
C ASP A 73 1.63 -10.34 -4.99
N ALA A 74 2.40 -11.44 -4.94
CA ALA A 74 1.89 -12.76 -5.27
C ALA A 74 0.87 -13.27 -4.24
N ALA A 75 0.97 -12.82 -3.00
CA ALA A 75 0.05 -13.15 -1.91
C ALA A 75 -1.10 -12.12 -1.82
N HIS A 76 -0.79 -10.85 -2.03
CA HIS A 76 -1.71 -9.74 -1.87
C HIS A 76 -1.27 -8.52 -2.69
N GLY A 77 -1.98 -8.21 -3.74
CA GLY A 77 -1.85 -6.93 -4.45
C GLY A 77 -2.76 -5.91 -3.78
N VAL A 78 -2.20 -4.93 -3.08
CA VAL A 78 -2.96 -3.87 -2.41
C VAL A 78 -2.88 -2.56 -3.16
N HIS A 79 -3.90 -1.71 -3.01
CA HIS A 79 -3.86 -0.38 -3.58
C HIS A 79 -2.66 0.43 -3.06
N PRO A 80 -1.90 1.11 -3.93
CA PRO A 80 -0.68 1.83 -3.55
C PRO A 80 -0.95 3.17 -2.83
N ILE A 81 -2.17 3.41 -2.36
CA ILE A 81 -2.61 4.67 -1.75
C ILE A 81 -1.68 5.13 -0.61
N ALA A 82 -1.13 4.21 0.14
CA ALA A 82 -0.24 4.51 1.26
C ALA A 82 1.18 3.96 1.08
N GLY A 83 1.54 3.45 -0.10
CA GLY A 83 2.84 2.83 -0.33
C GLY A 83 3.12 1.58 0.52
N GLN A 84 2.06 0.91 1.02
CA GLN A 84 2.17 -0.17 1.99
C GLN A 84 2.53 -1.54 1.39
N GLY A 85 2.40 -1.71 0.07
CA GLY A 85 2.67 -3.00 -0.58
C GLY A 85 4.06 -3.54 -0.28
N LEU A 86 5.11 -2.71 -0.40
CA LEU A 86 6.47 -3.09 -0.08
C LEU A 86 6.63 -3.47 1.40
N ASN A 87 6.08 -2.68 2.32
CA ASN A 87 6.16 -2.94 3.76
C ASN A 87 5.48 -4.26 4.12
N LEU A 88 4.33 -4.54 3.51
CA LEU A 88 3.59 -5.78 3.70
C LEU A 88 4.40 -6.98 3.17
N GLY A 89 5.01 -6.86 1.99
CA GLY A 89 5.89 -7.87 1.42
C GLY A 89 7.14 -8.14 2.25
N LEU A 90 7.76 -7.10 2.80
CA LEU A 90 8.91 -7.25 3.70
C LEU A 90 8.52 -7.96 5.01
N ARG A 91 7.32 -7.69 5.53
CA ARG A 91 6.77 -8.44 6.67
C ARG A 91 6.56 -9.91 6.35
N ASP A 92 6.05 -10.23 5.14
CA ASP A 92 5.88 -11.62 4.72
C ASP A 92 7.22 -12.36 4.68
N VAL A 93 8.23 -11.77 4.03
CA VAL A 93 9.57 -12.36 3.95
C VAL A 93 10.15 -12.57 5.33
N SER A 94 10.03 -11.57 6.21
CA SER A 94 10.55 -11.64 7.58
C SER A 94 9.84 -12.71 8.42
N ALA A 95 8.51 -12.82 8.32
CA ALA A 95 7.72 -13.82 9.02
C ALA A 95 8.03 -15.24 8.49
N LEU A 96 8.11 -15.40 7.17
CA LEU A 96 8.47 -16.67 6.57
C LEU A 96 9.88 -17.10 6.99
N ALA A 97 10.86 -16.21 6.95
CA ALA A 97 12.22 -16.46 7.39
C ALA A 97 12.29 -16.91 8.86
N GLU A 98 11.51 -16.27 9.74
CA GLU A 98 11.42 -16.64 11.15
C GLU A 98 10.84 -18.03 11.33
N VAL A 99 9.71 -18.32 10.70
CA VAL A 99 9.03 -19.63 10.77
C VAL A 99 9.94 -20.76 10.27
N LEU A 100 10.60 -20.58 9.12
CA LEU A 100 11.50 -21.59 8.53
C LEU A 100 12.75 -21.79 9.41
N THR A 101 13.33 -20.71 9.92
CA THR A 101 14.51 -20.78 10.79
C THR A 101 14.19 -21.51 12.09
N ASP A 102 13.06 -21.22 12.71
CA ASP A 102 12.63 -21.85 13.94
C ASP A 102 12.30 -23.32 13.75
N ALA A 103 11.66 -23.68 12.63
CA ALA A 103 11.44 -25.09 12.25
C ALA A 103 12.77 -25.83 12.11
N LYS A 104 13.71 -25.27 11.36
CA LYS A 104 15.05 -25.86 11.19
C LYS A 104 15.80 -26.03 12.53
N ARG A 105 15.75 -25.04 13.43
CA ARG A 105 16.37 -25.12 14.75
C ARG A 105 15.76 -26.19 15.64
N ARG A 106 14.50 -26.52 15.46
CA ARG A 106 13.80 -27.61 16.16
C ARG A 106 13.96 -28.98 15.50
N GLY A 107 14.71 -29.06 14.39
CA GLY A 107 14.87 -30.29 13.62
C GLY A 107 13.62 -30.71 12.83
N GLU A 108 12.68 -29.78 12.62
CA GLU A 108 11.50 -30.01 11.80
C GLU A 108 11.86 -29.89 10.31
N ASP A 109 11.18 -30.64 9.44
CA ASP A 109 11.24 -30.38 8.00
C ASP A 109 10.50 -29.07 7.72
N PHE A 110 11.25 -28.04 7.37
CA PHE A 110 10.73 -26.69 7.13
C PHE A 110 9.78 -26.59 5.92
N ALA A 111 9.79 -27.60 5.02
CA ALA A 111 8.90 -27.65 3.87
C ALA A 111 7.54 -28.31 4.19
N ARG A 112 7.36 -28.82 5.39
CA ARG A 112 6.11 -29.43 5.83
C ARG A 112 4.97 -28.43 5.84
N ARG A 113 3.79 -28.94 5.55
CA ARG A 113 2.55 -28.15 5.48
C ARG A 113 2.25 -27.43 6.79
N ASP A 114 2.38 -28.12 7.91
CA ASP A 114 2.10 -27.54 9.24
C ASP A 114 3.07 -26.42 9.63
N VAL A 115 4.31 -26.47 9.15
CA VAL A 115 5.28 -25.36 9.31
C VAL A 115 4.85 -24.15 8.48
N LEU A 116 4.52 -24.37 7.21
CA LEU A 116 4.06 -23.28 6.33
C LEU A 116 2.71 -22.70 6.77
N ASP A 117 1.83 -23.52 7.34
CA ASP A 117 0.56 -23.04 7.88
C ASP A 117 0.75 -22.07 9.06
N ARG A 118 1.83 -22.16 9.85
CA ARG A 118 2.18 -21.14 10.89
C ARG A 118 2.41 -19.77 10.26
N TYR A 119 3.15 -19.72 9.15
CA TYR A 119 3.35 -18.49 8.37
C TYR A 119 2.00 -17.95 7.86
N GLN A 120 1.16 -18.79 7.26
CA GLN A 120 -0.14 -18.38 6.75
C GLN A 120 -1.04 -17.84 7.85
N GLN A 121 -1.11 -18.48 9.01
CA GLN A 121 -1.92 -18.03 10.15
C GLN A 121 -1.45 -16.65 10.64
N TRP A 122 -0.14 -16.47 10.77
CA TRP A 122 0.43 -15.21 11.20
C TRP A 122 0.11 -14.07 10.23
N ARG A 123 0.34 -14.29 8.94
CA ARG A 123 0.18 -13.23 7.93
C ARG A 123 -1.27 -12.93 7.56
N ARG A 124 -2.16 -13.91 7.66
CA ARG A 124 -3.54 -13.79 7.21
C ARG A 124 -4.32 -12.69 7.92
N PHE A 125 -4.10 -12.54 9.22
CA PHE A 125 -4.76 -11.48 10.00
C PHE A 125 -4.25 -10.09 9.60
N ASP A 126 -2.94 -9.91 9.53
CA ASP A 126 -2.32 -8.64 9.14
C ASP A 126 -2.75 -8.22 7.72
N THR A 127 -2.70 -9.17 6.78
CA THR A 127 -3.09 -8.92 5.38
C THR A 127 -4.56 -8.56 5.26
N ALA A 128 -5.45 -9.26 5.96
CA ALA A 128 -6.89 -8.98 5.94
C ALA A 128 -7.19 -7.60 6.54
N THR A 129 -6.55 -7.27 7.67
CA THR A 129 -6.72 -5.96 8.33
C THR A 129 -6.23 -4.83 7.43
N MET A 130 -5.05 -4.98 6.83
CA MET A 130 -4.48 -3.99 5.92
C MET A 130 -5.38 -3.81 4.67
N ALA A 131 -5.83 -4.89 4.06
CA ALA A 131 -6.70 -4.84 2.89
C ALA A 131 -8.02 -4.13 3.21
N ALA A 132 -8.65 -4.46 4.34
CA ALA A 132 -9.89 -3.81 4.79
C ALA A 132 -9.67 -2.31 5.06
N THR A 133 -8.59 -1.95 5.74
CA THR A 133 -8.25 -0.55 6.04
C THR A 133 -7.99 0.25 4.76
N THR A 134 -7.25 -0.33 3.82
CA THR A 134 -6.93 0.32 2.55
C THR A 134 -8.17 0.48 1.68
N ASP A 135 -9.03 -0.53 1.60
CA ASP A 135 -10.29 -0.46 0.84
C ASP A 135 -11.26 0.58 1.45
N LEU A 136 -11.40 0.59 2.79
CA LEU A 136 -12.21 1.59 3.49
C LEU A 136 -11.69 3.01 3.25
N THR A 137 -10.37 3.20 3.35
CA THR A 137 -9.73 4.49 3.07
C THR A 137 -9.98 4.90 1.63
N ASN A 138 -9.78 4.00 0.67
CA ASN A 138 -10.04 4.28 -0.73
C ASN A 138 -11.49 4.72 -0.95
N ARG A 139 -12.45 3.99 -0.42
CA ARG A 139 -13.89 4.35 -0.56
C ARG A 139 -14.22 5.69 0.07
N LEU A 140 -13.62 6.00 1.23
CA LEU A 140 -13.83 7.28 1.93
C LEU A 140 -13.26 8.47 1.15
N PHE A 141 -12.08 8.30 0.53
CA PHE A 141 -11.38 9.37 -0.18
C PHE A 141 -11.76 9.50 -1.65
N SER A 142 -12.26 8.43 -2.28
CA SER A 142 -12.73 8.42 -3.66
C SER A 142 -14.21 8.82 -3.81
N ASN A 143 -14.87 9.24 -2.73
CA ASN A 143 -16.29 9.54 -2.74
C ASN A 143 -16.51 11.06 -2.73
N ASP A 144 -17.27 11.55 -3.72
CA ASP A 144 -17.59 12.97 -3.89
C ASP A 144 -18.85 13.42 -3.12
N ASN A 145 -19.42 12.54 -2.28
CA ASN A 145 -20.59 12.90 -1.47
C ASN A 145 -20.23 14.04 -0.48
N PRO A 146 -20.94 15.18 -0.52
CA PRO A 146 -20.64 16.36 0.31
C PRO A 146 -20.64 16.08 1.82
N VAL A 147 -21.52 15.17 2.27
CA VAL A 147 -21.61 14.80 3.69
C VAL A 147 -20.39 14.02 4.13
N LEU A 148 -19.97 13.01 3.34
CA LEU A 148 -18.76 12.24 3.62
C LEU A 148 -17.50 13.09 3.56
N ARG A 149 -17.46 14.06 2.64
CA ARG A 149 -16.37 15.03 2.55
C ARG A 149 -16.24 15.86 3.83
N THR A 150 -17.35 16.41 4.33
CA THR A 150 -17.36 17.18 5.57
C THR A 150 -16.93 16.35 6.77
N VAL A 151 -17.46 15.12 6.91
CA VAL A 151 -17.09 14.20 8.00
C VAL A 151 -15.60 13.84 7.93
N ARG A 152 -15.07 13.60 6.75
CA ARG A 152 -13.65 13.34 6.53
C ARG A 152 -12.79 14.53 6.95
N ASP A 153 -13.14 15.74 6.53
CA ASP A 153 -12.37 16.94 6.79
C ASP A 153 -12.35 17.27 8.31
N ILE A 154 -13.48 17.08 9.01
CA ILE A 154 -13.55 17.18 10.48
C ILE A 154 -12.69 16.09 11.13
N GLY A 155 -12.81 14.83 10.68
CA GLY A 155 -12.04 13.71 11.20
C GLY A 155 -10.53 13.92 11.04
N MET A 156 -10.09 14.40 9.89
CA MET A 156 -8.69 14.74 9.62
C MET A 156 -8.22 15.89 10.53
N GLY A 157 -9.05 16.90 10.75
CA GLY A 157 -8.78 17.99 11.69
C GLY A 157 -8.55 17.49 13.11
N LEU A 158 -9.42 16.59 13.60
CA LEU A 158 -9.30 15.98 14.92
C LEU A 158 -8.03 15.13 15.07
N VAL A 159 -7.71 14.30 14.07
CA VAL A 159 -6.47 13.50 14.07
C VAL A 159 -5.24 14.42 14.09
N ASN A 160 -5.25 15.52 13.32
CA ASN A 160 -4.14 16.46 13.29
C ASN A 160 -3.98 17.20 14.62
N ALA A 161 -5.10 17.54 15.30
CA ALA A 161 -5.11 18.21 16.60
C ALA A 161 -4.70 17.30 17.77
N ALA A 162 -4.73 15.95 17.59
CA ALA A 162 -4.39 14.97 18.63
C ALA A 162 -3.03 14.31 18.36
N PRO A 163 -1.92 14.77 18.98
CA PRO A 163 -0.57 14.26 18.69
C PRO A 163 -0.41 12.75 18.90
N GLY A 164 -1.13 12.17 19.86
CA GLY A 164 -1.13 10.72 20.13
C GLY A 164 -1.72 9.92 18.96
N LEU A 165 -2.88 10.33 18.46
CA LEU A 165 -3.52 9.70 17.30
C LEU A 165 -2.66 9.84 16.06
N ARG A 166 -2.12 11.02 15.79
CA ARG A 166 -1.21 11.25 14.65
C ARG A 166 0.01 10.34 14.70
N ARG A 167 0.65 10.18 15.86
CA ARG A 167 1.79 9.26 16.04
C ARG A 167 1.39 7.81 15.80
N SER A 168 0.20 7.40 16.25
CA SER A 168 -0.30 6.04 16.02
C SER A 168 -0.47 5.77 14.52
N PHE A 169 -1.11 6.67 13.78
CA PHE A 169 -1.22 6.54 12.32
C PHE A 169 0.12 6.53 11.60
N ILE A 170 1.07 7.37 12.02
CA ILE A 170 2.42 7.38 11.44
C ILE A 170 3.14 6.04 11.72
N ARG A 171 3.04 5.50 12.91
CA ARG A 171 3.64 4.20 13.26
C ARG A 171 3.01 3.06 12.47
N GLU A 172 1.69 3.08 12.29
CA GLU A 172 0.97 2.12 11.46
C GLU A 172 1.45 2.21 10.01
N ALA A 173 1.48 3.42 9.44
CA ALA A 173 1.96 3.68 8.08
C ALA A 173 3.44 3.30 7.88
N ALA A 174 4.26 3.45 8.92
CA ALA A 174 5.66 3.03 8.92
C ALA A 174 5.84 1.51 9.11
N GLY A 175 4.75 0.75 9.28
CA GLY A 175 4.83 -0.68 9.49
C GLY A 175 5.39 -1.08 10.86
N LEU A 176 5.32 -0.21 11.87
CA LEU A 176 5.90 -0.41 13.22
C LEU A 176 4.89 -0.90 14.25
N THR A 177 3.75 -1.41 13.81
CA THR A 177 2.67 -1.89 14.68
C THR A 177 2.31 -3.35 14.38
N GLY A 178 1.58 -3.98 15.30
CA GLY A 178 1.20 -5.38 15.20
C GLY A 178 2.26 -6.35 15.70
N ASP A 179 2.08 -7.64 15.43
CA ASP A 179 3.05 -8.68 15.78
C ASP A 179 4.17 -8.75 14.75
N LEU A 180 5.23 -7.99 15.02
CA LEU A 180 6.36 -7.86 14.10
C LEU A 180 7.29 -9.08 14.20
N PRO A 181 7.77 -9.60 13.07
CA PRO A 181 8.85 -10.58 13.04
C PRO A 181 10.13 -10.04 13.67
N ARG A 182 10.98 -10.93 14.19
CA ARG A 182 12.26 -10.56 14.86
C ARG A 182 13.18 -9.72 13.98
N LEU A 183 13.17 -9.91 12.68
CA LEU A 183 13.98 -9.12 11.74
C LEU A 183 13.47 -7.67 11.56
N MET A 184 12.30 -7.34 12.12
CA MET A 184 11.68 -6.01 12.01
C MET A 184 11.51 -5.32 13.37
N ARG A 185 12.05 -5.87 14.42
CA ARG A 185 12.04 -5.31 15.79
C ARG A 185 13.30 -4.52 16.09
#